data_b1574790752b2337ffe797e48323362d
#
_entry.id   b1574790752b2337ffe797e48323362d
#
_cell.length_a   1.000
_cell.length_b   1.000
_cell.length_c   1.000
_cell.angle_alpha   90.00
_cell.angle_beta   90.00
_cell.angle_gamma   90.00
#
_symmetry.space_group_name_H-M   'P 1'
#
loop_
_entity.id
_entity.type
_entity.pdbx_description
1 polymer ?
#
loop_
_entity_poly.entity_id
_entity_poly.type
_entity_poly.pdbx_seq_one_letter_code
_entity_poly.pdbx_strand_id
1 'polypeptide(L)'
;ASAENIPDLPDDYSGSLEDVNCDYLTKHWKRVNISGKPPNILVYVGSDPSKVKFEEIKSIIMECIDFNTYTVYQLLEKQVLTVPWLDNALLLIIATSEPLSDAVSKQFLAFMSKGGKILGLSASFMFGGLQLKNKNELVGTIRDFVFLDDRNSEIRLNVLASGNVFESENAEELSSMKALGYLDNEDKDMVIVYL
;
A
#
# COMPACT_ATOMS: atom_id res chain seq x y z
N ALA A 1 5.07 -14.19 -49.87
CA ALA A 1 6.13 -13.98 -48.90
C ALA A 1 5.64 -14.46 -47.52
N SER A 2 6.28 -15.48 -47.08
CA SER A 2 5.97 -16.41 -45.99
C SER A 2 5.95 -15.78 -44.62
N ALA A 3 4.87 -16.04 -43.91
CA ALA A 3 4.80 -15.93 -42.46
C ALA A 3 5.21 -17.29 -41.87
N GLU A 4 6.48 -17.45 -41.60
CA GLU A 4 7.00 -18.61 -40.87
C GLU A 4 8.01 -18.13 -39.82
N ASN A 5 7.79 -18.60 -38.61
CA ASN A 5 8.60 -18.59 -37.40
C ASN A 5 8.09 -17.68 -36.28
N ILE A 6 6.96 -18.10 -35.72
CA ILE A 6 6.69 -17.92 -34.31
C ILE A 6 7.07 -19.22 -33.62
N PRO A 7 8.08 -19.28 -32.75
CA PRO A 7 8.37 -20.48 -32.01
C PRO A 7 7.21 -20.80 -31.07
N ASP A 8 6.71 -22.02 -31.17
CA ASP A 8 5.75 -22.60 -30.23
C ASP A 8 6.34 -22.50 -28.81
N LEU A 9 5.61 -21.81 -27.94
CA LEU A 9 5.86 -21.84 -26.49
C LEU A 9 5.45 -23.23 -25.99
N PRO A 10 6.31 -23.91 -25.24
CA PRO A 10 5.96 -25.21 -24.68
C PRO A 10 4.82 -25.08 -23.65
N ASP A 11 3.78 -25.88 -23.87
CA ASP A 11 2.57 -25.99 -23.03
C ASP A 11 2.76 -26.75 -21.71
N ASP A 12 3.97 -26.79 -21.14
CA ASP A 12 4.23 -27.51 -19.90
C ASP A 12 4.96 -26.66 -18.88
N TYR A 13 4.20 -25.90 -18.11
CA TYR A 13 4.61 -25.47 -16.78
C TYR A 13 3.81 -26.23 -15.71
N SER A 14 4.00 -27.54 -15.66
CA SER A 14 3.73 -28.35 -14.48
C SER A 14 5.02 -28.51 -13.68
N GLY A 15 5.53 -27.43 -13.12
CA GLY A 15 6.59 -27.44 -12.14
C GLY A 15 5.96 -27.39 -10.76
N SER A 16 6.03 -28.49 -10.04
CA SER A 16 5.72 -28.56 -8.62
C SER A 16 6.65 -27.60 -7.85
N LEU A 17 6.12 -26.46 -7.47
CA LEU A 17 6.68 -25.63 -6.41
C LEU A 17 6.09 -26.12 -5.11
N GLU A 18 6.89 -26.90 -4.38
CA GLU A 18 6.63 -27.24 -3.00
C GLU A 18 6.58 -25.96 -2.16
N ASP A 19 5.40 -25.75 -1.58
CA ASP A 19 5.05 -25.07 -0.35
C ASP A 19 6.01 -24.00 0.21
N VAL A 20 5.90 -22.80 -0.31
CA VAL A 20 5.98 -21.61 0.51
C VAL A 20 4.61 -20.95 0.45
N ASN A 21 3.97 -20.86 1.60
CA ASN A 21 2.57 -20.46 1.80
C ASN A 21 2.33 -18.99 1.41
N CYS A 22 2.44 -18.69 0.12
CA CYS A 22 2.04 -17.43 -0.50
C CYS A 22 0.55 -17.34 -0.82
N ASP A 23 -0.23 -18.33 -0.38
CA ASP A 23 -1.63 -18.51 -0.73
C ASP A 23 -2.57 -17.41 -0.17
N TYR A 24 -2.13 -16.66 0.83
CA TYR A 24 -2.96 -15.61 1.43
C TYR A 24 -3.02 -14.32 0.61
N LEU A 25 -1.95 -13.98 -0.10
CA LEU A 25 -1.95 -12.79 -0.95
C LEU A 25 -2.67 -13.01 -2.29
N THR A 26 -2.66 -14.23 -2.81
CA THR A 26 -3.22 -14.54 -4.12
C THR A 26 -4.74 -14.74 -4.12
N LYS A 27 -5.36 -15.16 -3.01
CA LYS A 27 -6.81 -15.40 -2.94
C LYS A 27 -7.70 -14.15 -2.97
N HIS A 28 -7.17 -12.98 -2.64
CA HIS A 28 -7.94 -11.73 -2.64
C HIS A 28 -7.61 -10.77 -3.79
N TRP A 29 -6.70 -11.10 -4.68
CA TRP A 29 -6.21 -10.23 -5.72
C TRP A 29 -6.79 -10.61 -7.09
N LYS A 30 -8.11 -10.48 -7.24
CA LYS A 30 -8.79 -10.69 -8.54
C LYS A 30 -8.72 -9.44 -9.44
N ARG A 31 -7.53 -8.88 -9.63
CA ARG A 31 -7.33 -7.96 -10.74
C ARG A 31 -6.70 -8.73 -11.90
N VAL A 32 -7.51 -9.05 -12.91
CA VAL A 32 -7.01 -9.73 -14.11
C VAL A 32 -6.04 -8.79 -14.79
N ASN A 33 -4.76 -9.18 -14.85
CA ASN A 33 -3.75 -8.48 -15.63
C ASN A 33 -3.98 -8.77 -17.12
N ILE A 34 -4.78 -7.93 -17.76
CA ILE A 34 -5.14 -8.08 -19.19
C ILE A 34 -3.95 -7.80 -20.11
N SER A 35 -2.91 -7.13 -19.62
CA SER A 35 -1.80 -6.65 -20.45
C SER A 35 -0.62 -7.63 -20.58
N GLY A 36 -0.60 -8.74 -19.83
CA GLY A 36 0.53 -9.68 -19.80
C GLY A 36 1.84 -9.08 -19.27
N LYS A 37 1.82 -7.82 -18.79
CA LYS A 37 2.99 -7.16 -18.18
C LYS A 37 3.04 -7.46 -16.68
N PRO A 38 4.24 -7.49 -16.06
CA PRO A 38 4.35 -7.61 -14.62
C PRO A 38 3.50 -6.54 -13.92
N PRO A 39 2.80 -6.89 -12.85
CA PRO A 39 2.00 -5.92 -12.12
C PRO A 39 2.89 -4.87 -11.47
N ASN A 40 2.48 -3.61 -11.58
CA ASN A 40 3.23 -2.47 -11.06
C ASN A 40 2.79 -2.11 -9.65
N ILE A 41 3.78 -1.78 -8.82
CA ILE A 41 3.59 -1.12 -7.54
C ILE A 41 4.03 0.33 -7.73
N LEU A 42 3.12 1.25 -7.47
CA LEU A 42 3.36 2.68 -7.64
C LEU A 42 3.54 3.34 -6.28
N VAL A 43 4.53 4.23 -6.18
CA VAL A 43 4.83 4.98 -4.95
C VAL A 43 4.70 6.47 -5.23
N TYR A 44 3.76 7.11 -4.55
CA TYR A 44 3.54 8.54 -4.59
C TYR A 44 4.09 9.18 -3.31
N VAL A 45 5.05 10.09 -3.45
CA VAL A 45 5.75 10.76 -2.35
C VAL A 45 5.44 12.26 -2.25
N GLY A 46 4.37 12.71 -2.91
CA GLY A 46 3.99 14.12 -2.94
C GLY A 46 4.71 14.92 -4.02
N SER A 47 4.81 16.21 -3.79
CA SER A 47 5.43 17.17 -4.72
C SER A 47 6.96 17.18 -4.63
N ASP A 48 7.55 16.49 -3.66
CA ASP A 48 9.01 16.47 -3.46
C ASP A 48 9.72 15.91 -4.70
N PRO A 49 10.53 16.71 -5.39
CA PRO A 49 11.31 16.26 -6.53
C PRO A 49 12.47 15.35 -6.13
N SER A 50 12.80 15.26 -4.84
CA SER A 50 13.86 14.39 -4.36
C SER A 50 13.45 12.92 -4.49
N LYS A 51 14.35 12.12 -5.00
CA LYS A 51 14.13 10.67 -5.09
C LYS A 51 14.47 9.94 -3.79
N VAL A 52 14.96 10.63 -2.77
CA VAL A 52 15.45 10.01 -1.55
C VAL A 52 14.36 9.21 -0.86
N LYS A 53 13.22 9.82 -0.61
CA LYS A 53 12.08 9.15 0.04
C LYS A 53 11.53 7.99 -0.80
N PHE A 54 11.49 8.14 -2.12
CA PHE A 54 11.10 7.07 -3.02
C PHE A 54 12.05 5.88 -2.92
N GLU A 55 13.36 6.10 -2.98
CA GLU A 55 14.36 5.03 -2.91
C GLU A 55 14.36 4.31 -1.55
N GLU A 56 14.15 5.05 -0.45
CA GLU A 56 13.99 4.45 0.88
C GLU A 56 12.78 3.51 0.93
N ILE A 57 11.62 3.97 0.47
CA ILE A 57 10.39 3.15 0.44
C ILE A 57 10.56 1.96 -0.49
N LYS A 58 11.13 2.19 -1.68
CA LYS A 58 11.41 1.14 -2.65
C LYS A 58 12.31 0.06 -2.06
N SER A 59 13.36 0.44 -1.33
CA SER A 59 14.26 -0.51 -0.67
C SER A 59 13.50 -1.42 0.29
N ILE A 60 12.63 -0.85 1.14
CA ILE A 60 11.81 -1.61 2.08
C ILE A 60 10.84 -2.54 1.33
N ILE A 61 10.17 -2.04 0.31
CA ILE A 61 9.21 -2.84 -0.46
C ILE A 61 9.91 -4.01 -1.17
N MET A 62 11.10 -3.78 -1.71
CA MET A 62 11.88 -4.83 -2.39
C MET A 62 12.31 -5.97 -1.46
N GLU A 63 12.39 -5.74 -0.14
CA GLU A 63 12.60 -6.79 0.86
C GLU A 63 11.33 -7.60 1.14
N CYS A 64 10.14 -7.06 0.82
CA CYS A 64 8.85 -7.66 1.13
C CYS A 64 8.21 -8.37 -0.07
N ILE A 65 8.71 -8.16 -1.29
CA ILE A 65 8.10 -8.67 -2.53
C ILE A 65 9.10 -9.42 -3.39
N ASP A 66 8.58 -10.26 -4.28
CA ASP A 66 9.39 -10.84 -5.36
C ASP A 66 9.61 -9.80 -6.47
N PHE A 67 10.82 -9.25 -6.54
CA PHE A 67 11.23 -8.26 -7.54
C PHE A 67 11.31 -8.79 -8.98
N ASN A 68 11.29 -10.11 -9.17
CA ASN A 68 11.19 -10.71 -10.51
C ASN A 68 9.75 -10.66 -11.03
N THR A 69 8.78 -10.66 -10.13
CA THR A 69 7.35 -10.64 -10.44
C THR A 69 6.78 -9.23 -10.46
N TYR A 70 7.26 -8.33 -9.59
CA TYR A 70 6.70 -6.99 -9.43
C TYR A 70 7.72 -5.91 -9.77
N THR A 71 7.23 -4.82 -10.34
CA THR A 71 8.06 -3.65 -10.61
C THR A 71 7.57 -2.46 -9.80
N VAL A 72 8.50 -1.77 -9.12
CA VAL A 72 8.21 -0.61 -8.28
C VAL A 72 8.60 0.66 -9.02
N TYR A 73 7.65 1.58 -9.21
CA TYR A 73 7.85 2.86 -9.87
C TYR A 73 7.40 4.03 -9.00
N GLN A 74 8.11 5.15 -9.12
CA GLN A 74 7.62 6.42 -8.59
C GLN A 74 6.49 6.95 -9.47
N LEU A 75 5.36 7.32 -8.85
CA LEU A 75 4.27 8.02 -9.49
C LEU A 75 4.38 9.51 -9.16
N LEU A 76 4.79 10.30 -10.12
CA LEU A 76 4.90 11.75 -9.96
C LEU A 76 3.51 12.41 -10.06
N GLU A 77 3.31 13.53 -9.38
CA GLU A 77 2.03 14.25 -9.37
C GLU A 77 1.50 14.53 -10.78
N LYS A 78 2.35 15.01 -11.67
CA LYS A 78 1.99 15.22 -13.08
C LYS A 78 1.49 13.94 -13.75
N GLN A 79 2.12 12.81 -13.44
CA GLN A 79 1.75 11.51 -14.04
C GLN A 79 0.42 10.99 -13.50
N VAL A 80 0.06 11.32 -12.26
CA VAL A 80 -1.27 10.97 -11.70
C VAL A 80 -2.39 11.43 -12.62
N LEU A 81 -2.24 12.60 -13.23
CA LEU A 81 -3.28 13.25 -14.04
C LEU A 81 -3.14 12.97 -15.56
N THR A 82 -1.97 12.60 -16.04
CA THR A 82 -1.68 12.54 -17.49
C THR A 82 -1.43 11.15 -18.03
N VAL A 83 -1.12 10.17 -17.19
CA VAL A 83 -0.75 8.81 -17.60
C VAL A 83 -1.85 7.82 -17.20
N PRO A 84 -2.22 6.86 -18.07
CA PRO A 84 -3.22 5.83 -17.74
C PRO A 84 -2.64 4.72 -16.85
N TRP A 85 -2.32 5.02 -15.59
CA TRP A 85 -1.74 4.09 -14.65
C TRP A 85 -2.75 3.22 -13.90
N LEU A 86 -4.02 3.65 -13.87
CA LEU A 86 -5.08 3.02 -13.08
C LEU A 86 -5.29 1.53 -13.36
N ASP A 87 -5.11 1.12 -14.62
CA ASP A 87 -5.37 -0.24 -15.06
C ASP A 87 -4.12 -1.15 -14.97
N ASN A 88 -2.94 -0.56 -14.81
CA ASN A 88 -1.67 -1.27 -14.77
C ASN A 88 -1.05 -1.38 -13.37
N ALA A 89 -1.63 -0.73 -12.39
CA ALA A 89 -1.14 -0.75 -11.01
C ALA A 89 -1.90 -1.79 -10.18
N LEU A 90 -1.17 -2.52 -9.36
CA LEU A 90 -1.70 -3.48 -8.41
C LEU A 90 -1.87 -2.84 -7.03
N LEU A 91 -0.86 -2.08 -6.63
CA LEU A 91 -0.79 -1.39 -5.35
C LEU A 91 -0.32 0.05 -5.59
N LEU A 92 -0.98 0.98 -4.94
CA LEU A 92 -0.54 2.36 -4.81
C LEU A 92 -0.11 2.61 -3.37
N ILE A 93 1.13 3.05 -3.19
CA ILE A 93 1.66 3.47 -1.89
C ILE A 93 1.66 5.00 -1.87
N ILE A 94 0.97 5.58 -0.90
CA ILE A 94 0.94 7.03 -0.67
C ILE A 94 1.76 7.31 0.58
N ALA A 95 2.87 8.01 0.41
CA ALA A 95 3.83 8.27 1.48
C ALA A 95 4.13 9.76 1.58
N THR A 96 3.11 10.57 1.76
CA THR A 96 3.22 12.01 1.99
C THR A 96 2.16 12.48 2.97
N SER A 97 2.54 13.38 3.87
CA SER A 97 1.63 14.11 4.75
C SER A 97 1.13 15.43 4.13
N GLU A 98 1.61 15.77 2.92
CA GLU A 98 1.13 16.95 2.21
C GLU A 98 -0.34 16.79 1.80
N PRO A 99 -1.15 17.84 1.90
CA PRO A 99 -2.51 17.82 1.38
C PRO A 99 -2.50 17.51 -0.11
N LEU A 100 -3.36 16.59 -0.54
CA LEU A 100 -3.51 16.25 -1.94
C LEU A 100 -4.48 17.22 -2.61
N SER A 101 -4.24 17.59 -3.86
CA SER A 101 -5.22 18.32 -4.66
C SER A 101 -6.45 17.46 -4.92
N ASP A 102 -7.61 18.10 -5.13
CA ASP A 102 -8.86 17.40 -5.43
C ASP A 102 -8.73 16.50 -6.68
N ALA A 103 -7.96 16.94 -7.66
CA ALA A 103 -7.74 16.18 -8.89
C ALA A 103 -6.96 14.89 -8.63
N VAL A 104 -5.90 14.95 -7.82
CA VAL A 104 -5.11 13.78 -7.41
C VAL A 104 -5.95 12.84 -6.56
N SER A 105 -6.67 13.38 -5.57
CA SER A 105 -7.55 12.61 -4.69
C SER A 105 -8.62 11.84 -5.48
N LYS A 106 -9.24 12.47 -6.49
CA LYS A 106 -10.21 11.82 -7.39
C LYS A 106 -9.60 10.64 -8.15
N GLN A 107 -8.35 10.76 -8.61
CA GLN A 107 -7.67 9.65 -9.30
C GLN A 107 -7.38 8.48 -8.36
N PHE A 108 -6.98 8.75 -7.12
CA PHE A 108 -6.76 7.71 -6.13
C PHE A 108 -8.06 7.01 -5.72
N LEU A 109 -9.14 7.76 -5.55
CA LEU A 109 -10.48 7.20 -5.32
C LEU A 109 -10.96 6.36 -6.52
N ALA A 110 -10.72 6.82 -7.75
CA ALA A 110 -11.03 6.05 -8.96
C ALA A 110 -10.24 4.74 -9.03
N PHE A 111 -8.96 4.76 -8.64
CA PHE A 111 -8.15 3.55 -8.55
C PHE A 111 -8.74 2.55 -7.56
N MET A 112 -9.13 3.02 -6.38
CA MET A 112 -9.73 2.18 -5.35
C MET A 112 -11.09 1.63 -5.77
N SER A 113 -11.95 2.45 -6.39
CA SER A 113 -13.27 2.02 -6.88
C SER A 113 -13.19 0.96 -7.98
N LYS A 114 -12.07 0.89 -8.71
CA LYS A 114 -11.75 -0.16 -9.68
C LYS A 114 -11.12 -1.42 -9.02
N GLY A 115 -11.11 -1.52 -7.71
CA GLY A 115 -10.52 -2.63 -6.96
C GLY A 115 -9.01 -2.52 -6.76
N GLY A 116 -8.40 -1.35 -7.02
CA GLY A 116 -7.01 -1.08 -6.68
C GLY A 116 -6.82 -1.00 -5.16
N LYS A 117 -5.64 -1.37 -4.69
CA LYS A 117 -5.30 -1.34 -3.26
C LYS A 117 -4.40 -0.16 -2.96
N ILE A 118 -4.63 0.48 -1.84
CA ILE A 118 -3.83 1.63 -1.38
C ILE A 118 -3.22 1.32 -0.01
N LEU A 119 -1.93 1.61 0.11
CA LEU A 119 -1.20 1.61 1.37
C LEU A 119 -0.78 3.04 1.69
N GLY A 120 -1.32 3.61 2.76
CA GLY A 120 -0.91 4.91 3.27
C GLY A 120 0.21 4.77 4.31
N LEU A 121 1.29 5.50 4.11
CA LEU A 121 2.42 5.60 5.06
C LEU A 121 2.50 7.04 5.56
N SER A 122 1.96 7.33 6.73
CA SER A 122 1.80 8.69 7.26
C SER A 122 1.15 9.64 6.25
N ALA A 123 0.16 9.14 5.53
CA ALA A 123 -0.48 9.86 4.44
C ALA A 123 -1.64 10.71 4.93
N SER A 124 -1.77 11.93 4.39
CA SER A 124 -2.93 12.80 4.62
C SER A 124 -4.17 12.39 3.83
N PHE A 125 -4.08 11.36 3.01
CA PHE A 125 -5.19 10.85 2.24
C PHE A 125 -6.18 10.13 3.16
N MET A 126 -7.38 10.66 3.25
CA MET A 126 -8.42 10.19 4.16
C MET A 126 -9.42 9.29 3.43
N PHE A 127 -9.68 8.14 4.00
CA PHE A 127 -10.72 7.22 3.56
C PHE A 127 -11.72 7.00 4.68
N GLY A 128 -12.98 6.84 4.32
CA GLY A 128 -13.99 6.33 5.24
C GLY A 128 -14.02 7.05 6.59
N GLY A 129 -13.85 8.37 6.60
CA GLY A 129 -13.87 9.15 7.83
C GLY A 129 -12.65 9.02 8.74
N LEU A 130 -11.58 8.34 8.28
CA LEU A 130 -10.30 8.34 8.99
C LEU A 130 -9.57 9.67 8.80
N GLN A 131 -9.04 10.18 9.90
CA GLN A 131 -8.17 11.35 9.90
C GLN A 131 -6.80 11.00 10.47
N LEU A 132 -5.76 11.56 9.88
CA LEU A 132 -4.43 11.51 10.43
C LEU A 132 -4.26 12.69 11.39
N LYS A 133 -4.03 12.38 12.67
CA LYS A 133 -3.79 13.37 13.73
C LYS A 133 -2.35 13.29 14.19
N ASN A 134 -1.76 14.44 14.44
CA ASN A 134 -0.45 14.51 15.08
C ASN A 134 -0.59 14.78 16.57
N LYS A 135 -0.04 13.87 17.39
CA LYS A 135 0.06 14.00 18.84
C LYS A 135 1.50 14.34 19.20
N ASN A 136 1.78 15.64 19.42
CA ASN A 136 3.13 16.13 19.72
C ASN A 136 3.77 15.46 20.94
N GLU A 137 2.98 15.05 21.92
CA GLU A 137 3.41 14.36 23.13
C GLU A 137 4.00 12.97 22.85
N LEU A 138 3.68 12.37 21.72
CA LEU A 138 4.22 11.08 21.30
C LEU A 138 5.51 11.22 20.48
N VAL A 139 5.74 12.35 19.84
CA VAL A 139 6.86 12.55 18.91
C VAL A 139 8.20 12.25 19.58
N GLY A 140 8.95 11.33 18.98
CA GLY A 140 10.28 10.95 19.44
C GLY A 140 10.31 10.15 20.74
N THR A 141 9.16 9.68 21.24
CA THR A 141 9.07 8.81 22.43
C THR A 141 9.07 7.33 22.03
N ILE A 142 9.68 6.50 22.89
CA ILE A 142 9.58 5.04 22.73
C ILE A 142 8.26 4.59 23.33
N ARG A 143 7.48 3.83 22.57
CA ARG A 143 6.16 3.33 22.96
C ARG A 143 6.05 1.84 22.69
N ASP A 144 5.28 1.17 23.53
CA ASP A 144 4.87 -0.21 23.27
C ASP A 144 3.86 -0.20 22.13
N PHE A 145 4.17 -0.97 21.10
CA PHE A 145 3.35 -1.12 19.90
C PHE A 145 2.83 -2.56 19.86
N VAL A 146 1.54 -2.70 19.61
CA VAL A 146 0.87 -3.98 19.45
C VAL A 146 0.40 -4.11 18.01
N PHE A 147 0.87 -5.15 17.33
CA PHE A 147 0.42 -5.52 15.99
C PHE A 147 -0.40 -6.80 16.06
N LEU A 148 -1.54 -6.80 15.40
CA LEU A 148 -2.41 -7.97 15.27
C LEU A 148 -2.18 -8.60 13.90
N ASP A 149 -1.70 -9.83 13.89
CA ASP A 149 -1.58 -10.60 12.66
C ASP A 149 -2.96 -11.05 12.14
N ASP A 150 -3.00 -11.70 11.00
CA ASP A 150 -4.22 -12.22 10.36
C ASP A 150 -4.92 -13.32 11.18
N ARG A 151 -4.21 -13.93 12.15
CA ARG A 151 -4.74 -14.89 13.13
C ARG A 151 -5.18 -14.24 14.44
N ASN A 152 -5.15 -12.90 14.50
CA ASN A 152 -5.35 -12.11 15.72
C ASN A 152 -4.35 -12.43 16.85
N SER A 153 -3.16 -12.94 16.52
CA SER A 153 -2.07 -13.06 17.47
C SER A 153 -1.40 -11.70 17.66
N GLU A 154 -1.09 -11.36 18.91
CA GLU A 154 -0.43 -10.10 19.24
C GLU A 154 1.08 -10.23 19.10
N ILE A 155 1.67 -9.33 18.33
CA ILE A 155 3.11 -9.11 18.29
C ILE A 155 3.39 -7.78 18.98
N ARG A 156 4.25 -7.79 20.00
CA ARG A 156 4.59 -6.61 20.79
C ARG A 156 6.01 -6.17 20.51
N LEU A 157 6.18 -4.88 20.20
CA LEU A 157 7.46 -4.27 19.85
C LEU A 157 7.56 -2.89 20.50
N ASN A 158 8.79 -2.46 20.78
CA ASN A 158 9.05 -1.08 21.13
C ASN A 158 9.34 -0.29 19.86
N VAL A 159 8.60 0.78 19.64
CA VAL A 159 8.75 1.64 18.47
C VAL A 159 9.02 3.08 18.87
N LEU A 160 9.76 3.78 18.02
CA LEU A 160 9.91 5.22 18.11
C LEU A 160 8.69 5.86 17.46
N ALA A 161 7.84 6.50 18.27
CA ALA A 161 6.61 7.10 17.78
C ALA A 161 6.87 8.37 16.96
N SER A 162 6.24 8.44 15.79
CA SER A 162 6.28 9.64 14.93
C SER A 162 5.31 10.73 15.39
N GLY A 163 4.37 10.39 16.27
CA GLY A 163 3.27 11.26 16.67
C GLY A 163 2.04 11.17 15.77
N ASN A 164 2.16 10.57 14.58
CA ASN A 164 1.02 10.41 13.67
C ASN A 164 0.19 9.20 14.07
N VAL A 165 -1.10 9.42 14.30
CA VAL A 165 -2.09 8.40 14.68
C VAL A 165 -3.35 8.59 13.86
N PHE A 166 -4.12 7.51 13.69
CA PHE A 166 -5.41 7.58 13.00
C PHE A 166 -6.54 7.75 14.01
N GLU A 167 -7.44 8.66 13.71
CA GLU A 167 -8.70 8.84 14.45
C GLU A 167 -9.88 8.69 13.48
N SER A 168 -11.01 8.18 13.97
CA SER A 168 -12.28 8.16 13.22
C SER A 168 -13.23 9.20 13.80
N GLU A 169 -13.86 9.99 12.93
CA GLU A 169 -14.87 10.96 13.35
C GLU A 169 -16.22 10.31 13.70
N ASN A 170 -16.51 9.14 13.14
CA ASN A 170 -17.80 8.49 13.26
C ASN A 170 -17.68 7.08 13.84
N ALA A 171 -18.37 6.82 14.95
CA ALA A 171 -18.42 5.50 15.57
C ALA A 171 -19.04 4.40 14.66
N GLU A 172 -19.91 4.76 13.71
CA GLU A 172 -20.52 3.83 12.76
C GLU A 172 -19.51 3.37 11.70
N GLU A 173 -18.58 4.23 11.29
CA GLU A 173 -17.53 3.90 10.33
C GLU A 173 -16.46 3.00 10.94
N LEU A 174 -16.25 3.05 12.25
CA LEU A 174 -15.40 2.13 12.99
C LEU A 174 -15.80 0.66 12.81
N SER A 175 -17.05 0.37 12.51
CA SER A 175 -17.54 -1.01 12.31
C SER A 175 -17.00 -1.67 11.05
N SER A 176 -16.59 -0.90 10.04
CA SER A 176 -16.00 -1.38 8.78
C SER A 176 -14.46 -1.39 8.80
N MET A 177 -13.87 -0.82 9.83
CA MET A 177 -12.42 -0.70 9.99
C MET A 177 -11.87 -1.72 10.99
N LYS A 178 -10.68 -2.23 10.71
CA LYS A 178 -9.94 -3.06 11.65
C LYS A 178 -8.62 -2.39 12.00
N ALA A 179 -8.44 -2.03 13.28
CA ALA A 179 -7.14 -1.61 13.77
C ALA A 179 -6.23 -2.83 13.84
N LEU A 180 -5.19 -2.85 13.00
CA LEU A 180 -4.18 -3.92 12.99
C LEU A 180 -2.98 -3.59 13.86
N GLY A 181 -2.74 -2.32 14.14
CA GLY A 181 -1.64 -1.89 14.98
C GLY A 181 -2.01 -0.65 15.79
N TYR A 182 -1.69 -0.68 17.07
CA TYR A 182 -1.96 0.43 17.98
C TYR A 182 -0.85 0.58 19.01
N LEU A 183 -0.74 1.78 19.57
CA LEU A 183 0.13 2.02 20.71
C LEU A 183 -0.59 1.53 21.99
N ASP A 184 0.14 0.84 22.87
CA ASP A 184 -0.39 0.38 24.16
C ASP A 184 -0.33 1.55 25.18
N ASN A 185 -1.13 2.58 24.93
CA ASN A 185 -1.33 3.73 25.77
C ASN A 185 -2.81 3.83 26.19
N GLU A 186 -3.15 4.82 27.02
CA GLU A 186 -4.53 5.00 27.52
C GLU A 186 -5.55 5.13 26.37
N ASP A 187 -5.19 5.85 25.32
CA ASP A 187 -6.07 6.12 24.17
C ASP A 187 -6.10 4.96 23.16
N LYS A 188 -5.17 3.99 23.27
CA LYS A 188 -4.95 2.93 22.27
C LYS A 188 -4.87 3.50 20.85
N ASP A 189 -3.98 4.45 20.66
CA ASP A 189 -3.83 5.20 19.41
C ASP A 189 -3.53 4.29 18.24
N MET A 190 -4.39 4.32 17.22
CA MET A 190 -4.26 3.49 16.02
C MET A 190 -3.16 4.00 15.11
N VAL A 191 -2.23 3.13 14.72
CA VAL A 191 -1.13 3.45 13.79
C VAL A 191 -1.15 2.61 12.52
N ILE A 192 -1.85 1.47 12.53
CA ILE A 192 -2.11 0.65 11.35
C ILE A 192 -3.61 0.32 11.31
N VAL A 193 -4.26 0.70 10.23
CA VAL A 193 -5.69 0.47 10.03
C VAL A 193 -5.92 -0.19 8.67
N TYR A 194 -6.81 -1.16 8.66
CA TYR A 194 -7.33 -1.81 7.47
C TYR A 194 -8.79 -1.41 7.25
N LEU A 195 -9.14 -1.00 6.04
CA LEU A 195 -10.48 -0.60 5.60
C LEU A 195 -11.11 -1.64 4.69
#